data_3d084fd3b9c0ebba3f028e259ebcb147
#
_entry.id   3d084fd3b9c0ebba3f028e259ebcb147
#
_cell.length_a   1.000
_cell.length_b   1.000
_cell.length_c   1.000
_cell.angle_alpha   90.00
_cell.angle_beta   90.00
_cell.angle_gamma   90.00
#
_symmetry.space_group_name_H-M   'P 1'
#
loop_
_entity.id
_entity.type
_entity.pdbx_description
1 polymer ?
#
loop_
_entity_poly.entity_id
_entity_poly.type
_entity_poly.pdbx_seq_one_letter_code
_entity_poly.pdbx_strand_id
1 'polypeptide(L)'
;MPIPPDLLTIVGEHLAEFGTAPDGRLFRTRGNQSIPASSYGDTLAAARTLGLTPAQVLSPLADRPYALRHAPVSLWLNAGVPVTELAERAGRGVDVLLRVYAKCIDGDQQRSNRRIDAAVRGDHDA
;
A
#
# COMPACT_ATOMS: atom_id res chain seq x y z
N MET A 1 -3.33 0.14 -13.36
CA MET A 1 -2.48 -0.23 -12.20
C MET A 1 -2.39 -1.75 -12.15
N PRO A 2 -1.22 -2.34 -12.27
CA PRO A 2 -1.09 -3.79 -12.21
C PRO A 2 -1.40 -4.29 -10.78
N ILE A 3 -2.15 -5.39 -10.70
CA ILE A 3 -2.45 -6.06 -9.44
C ILE A 3 -1.32 -7.06 -9.16
N PRO A 4 -0.71 -7.05 -7.95
CA PRO A 4 0.29 -8.05 -7.58
C PRO A 4 -0.25 -9.48 -7.70
N PRO A 5 0.58 -10.48 -8.08
CA PRO A 5 0.13 -11.86 -8.29
C PRO A 5 -0.58 -12.47 -7.07
N ASP A 6 -0.06 -12.22 -5.87
CA ASP A 6 -0.65 -12.75 -4.63
C ASP A 6 -2.06 -12.18 -4.39
N LEU A 7 -2.23 -10.87 -4.64
CA LEU A 7 -3.55 -10.24 -4.54
C LEU A 7 -4.51 -10.74 -5.61
N LEU A 8 -4.01 -11.01 -6.83
CA LEU A 8 -4.82 -11.57 -7.91
C LEU A 8 -5.36 -12.96 -7.53
N THR A 9 -4.54 -13.78 -6.87
CA THR A 9 -4.97 -15.09 -6.35
C THR A 9 -6.09 -14.94 -5.32
N ILE A 10 -5.91 -14.08 -4.32
CA ILE A 10 -6.91 -13.81 -3.27
C ILE A 10 -8.23 -13.31 -3.87
N VAL A 11 -8.16 -12.38 -4.82
CA VAL A 11 -9.37 -11.85 -5.50
C VAL A 11 -10.03 -12.93 -6.34
N GLY A 12 -9.26 -13.79 -7.01
CA GLY A 12 -9.77 -14.92 -7.78
C GLY A 12 -10.52 -15.93 -6.90
N GLU A 13 -9.96 -16.30 -5.76
CA GLU A 13 -10.60 -17.16 -4.77
C GLU A 13 -11.91 -16.55 -4.23
N HIS A 14 -11.87 -15.26 -3.91
CA HIS A 14 -13.07 -14.53 -3.47
C HIS A 14 -14.17 -14.54 -4.53
N LEU A 15 -13.82 -14.31 -5.80
CA LEU A 15 -14.78 -14.35 -6.90
C LEU A 15 -15.37 -15.76 -7.10
N ALA A 16 -14.54 -16.79 -6.97
CA ALA A 16 -15.01 -18.18 -7.10
C ALA A 16 -15.98 -18.58 -5.98
N GLU A 17 -15.74 -18.09 -4.75
CA GLU A 17 -16.55 -18.42 -3.59
C GLU A 17 -17.82 -17.57 -3.48
N PHE A 18 -17.72 -16.25 -3.70
CA PHE A 18 -18.79 -15.30 -3.42
C PHE A 18 -19.41 -14.66 -4.68
N GLY A 19 -18.75 -14.75 -5.83
CA GLY A 19 -19.20 -14.07 -7.05
C GLY A 19 -19.18 -12.54 -6.93
N THR A 20 -19.99 -11.88 -7.73
CA THR A 20 -20.18 -10.42 -7.72
C THR A 20 -21.62 -10.04 -7.39
N ALA A 21 -21.83 -8.79 -6.97
CA ALA A 21 -23.18 -8.22 -6.90
C ALA A 21 -23.77 -8.10 -8.32
N PRO A 22 -25.13 -7.96 -8.46
CA PRO A 22 -25.77 -7.77 -9.77
C PRO A 22 -25.26 -6.57 -10.56
N ASP A 23 -24.74 -5.56 -9.89
CA ASP A 23 -24.12 -4.35 -10.48
C ASP A 23 -22.60 -4.48 -10.71
N GLY A 24 -22.04 -5.68 -10.53
CA GLY A 24 -20.63 -5.98 -10.75
C GLY A 24 -19.71 -5.68 -9.57
N ARG A 25 -20.21 -5.20 -8.43
CA ARG A 25 -19.39 -4.96 -7.24
C ARG A 25 -18.79 -6.26 -6.71
N LEU A 26 -17.48 -6.23 -6.42
CA LEU A 26 -16.75 -7.35 -5.85
C LEU A 26 -17.15 -7.60 -4.38
N PHE A 27 -17.20 -6.53 -3.58
CA PHE A 27 -17.54 -6.60 -2.16
C PHE A 27 -18.95 -6.08 -1.91
N ARG A 28 -19.75 -6.88 -1.22
CA ARG A 28 -21.17 -6.59 -0.94
C ARG A 28 -21.61 -7.18 0.39
N THR A 29 -22.68 -6.65 0.94
CA THR A 29 -23.40 -7.31 2.04
C THR A 29 -24.20 -8.51 1.53
N ARG A 30 -24.72 -9.33 2.43
CA ARG A 30 -25.62 -10.43 2.07
C ARG A 30 -26.85 -9.97 1.28
N GLY A 31 -27.30 -8.73 1.49
CA GLY A 31 -28.41 -8.11 0.75
C GLY A 31 -27.98 -7.37 -0.52
N ASN A 32 -26.80 -7.64 -1.07
CA ASN A 32 -26.24 -6.97 -2.27
C ASN A 32 -26.06 -5.45 -2.13
N GLN A 33 -26.02 -4.93 -0.92
CA GLN A 33 -25.77 -3.50 -0.66
C GLN A 33 -24.28 -3.19 -0.52
N SER A 34 -23.92 -1.93 -0.61
CA SER A 34 -22.56 -1.45 -0.28
C SER A 34 -22.21 -1.80 1.16
N ILE A 35 -20.96 -2.20 1.38
CA ILE A 35 -20.45 -2.42 2.73
C ILE A 35 -20.29 -1.04 3.41
N PRO A 36 -20.89 -0.82 4.58
CA PRO A 36 -20.73 0.43 5.33
C PRO A 36 -19.27 0.69 5.72
N ALA A 37 -18.88 1.96 5.78
CA ALA A 37 -17.52 2.33 6.17
C ALA A 37 -17.15 1.85 7.60
N SER A 38 -18.12 1.80 8.51
CA SER A 38 -17.93 1.24 9.86
C SER A 38 -17.47 -0.22 9.83
N SER A 39 -18.04 -1.04 8.94
CA SER A 39 -17.68 -2.46 8.81
C SER A 39 -16.22 -2.66 8.38
N TYR A 40 -15.68 -1.79 7.54
CA TYR A 40 -14.25 -1.81 7.20
C TYR A 40 -13.37 -1.48 8.41
N GLY A 41 -13.78 -0.51 9.22
CA GLY A 41 -13.08 -0.14 10.44
C GLY A 41 -13.04 -1.29 11.45
N ASP A 42 -14.18 -1.92 11.69
CA ASP A 42 -14.31 -3.05 12.62
C ASP A 42 -13.49 -4.26 12.15
N THR A 43 -13.54 -4.56 10.85
CA THR A 43 -12.74 -5.65 10.25
C THR A 43 -11.26 -5.38 10.38
N LEU A 44 -10.81 -4.14 10.11
CA LEU A 44 -9.41 -3.77 10.26
C LEU A 44 -8.97 -3.86 11.73
N ALA A 45 -9.78 -3.40 12.68
CA ALA A 45 -9.48 -3.48 14.10
C ALA A 45 -9.30 -4.94 14.54
N ALA A 46 -10.18 -5.84 14.11
CA ALA A 46 -10.06 -7.27 14.37
C ALA A 46 -8.80 -7.87 13.73
N ALA A 47 -8.50 -7.53 12.48
CA ALA A 47 -7.32 -7.98 11.77
C ALA A 47 -6.02 -7.50 12.45
N ARG A 48 -5.98 -6.26 12.93
CA ARG A 48 -4.85 -5.73 13.71
C ARG A 48 -4.59 -6.54 14.98
N THR A 49 -5.64 -6.89 15.69
CA THR A 49 -5.53 -7.69 16.93
C THR A 49 -4.97 -9.09 16.66
N LEU A 50 -5.27 -9.67 15.50
CA LEU A 50 -4.77 -10.99 15.11
C LEU A 50 -3.36 -10.96 14.52
N GLY A 51 -3.01 -9.91 13.79
CA GLY A 51 -1.78 -9.84 13.00
C GLY A 51 -0.65 -9.01 13.60
N LEU A 52 -0.91 -8.22 14.64
CA LEU A 52 0.06 -7.32 15.25
C LEU A 52 0.34 -7.68 16.70
N THR A 53 1.52 -7.30 17.19
CA THR A 53 1.84 -7.43 18.62
C THR A 53 0.98 -6.44 19.45
N PRO A 54 0.76 -6.70 20.76
CA PRO A 54 -0.01 -5.79 21.61
C PRO A 54 0.51 -4.35 21.59
N ALA A 55 1.81 -4.14 21.57
CA ALA A 55 2.42 -2.81 21.49
C ALA A 55 2.11 -2.11 20.15
N GLN A 56 2.11 -2.86 19.04
CA GLN A 56 1.74 -2.34 17.72
C GLN A 56 0.24 -2.02 17.61
N VAL A 57 -0.62 -2.81 18.24
CA VAL A 57 -2.08 -2.55 18.30
C VAL A 57 -2.37 -1.24 19.03
N LEU A 58 -1.62 -0.92 20.08
CA LEU A 58 -1.73 0.33 20.82
C LEU A 58 -1.12 1.54 20.08
N SER A 59 -0.34 1.32 19.04
CA SER A 59 0.27 2.36 18.23
C SER A 59 -0.67 2.84 17.10
N PRO A 60 -0.38 3.98 16.45
CA PRO A 60 -1.12 4.45 15.28
C PRO A 60 -0.90 3.57 14.02
N LEU A 61 -0.14 2.48 14.09
CA LEU A 61 0.16 1.62 12.96
C LEU A 61 -1.12 1.02 12.38
N ALA A 62 -1.43 1.38 11.14
CA ALA A 62 -2.63 0.93 10.43
C ALA A 62 -3.94 1.12 11.24
N ASP A 63 -4.06 2.22 11.98
CA ASP A 63 -5.19 2.49 12.88
C ASP A 63 -6.53 2.67 12.16
N ARG A 64 -6.49 2.99 10.88
CA ARG A 64 -7.66 3.15 10.03
C ARG A 64 -7.41 2.65 8.61
N PRO A 65 -8.46 2.28 7.83
CA PRO A 65 -8.32 1.74 6.48
C PRO A 65 -7.50 2.65 5.54
N TYR A 66 -7.62 3.96 5.67
CA TYR A 66 -6.86 4.89 4.83
C TYR A 66 -5.35 4.85 5.09
N ALA A 67 -4.92 4.48 6.29
CA ALA A 67 -3.50 4.32 6.61
C ALA A 67 -2.85 3.19 5.78
N LEU A 68 -3.61 2.17 5.39
CA LEU A 68 -3.14 1.09 4.51
C LEU A 68 -2.78 1.59 3.10
N ARG A 69 -3.29 2.74 2.67
CA ARG A 69 -2.91 3.36 1.40
C ARG A 69 -1.53 4.01 1.47
N HIS A 70 -1.14 4.50 2.63
CA HIS A 70 0.15 5.16 2.82
C HIS A 70 1.31 4.17 2.97
N ALA A 71 1.08 3.05 3.62
CA ALA A 71 2.11 2.07 3.92
C ALA A 71 2.82 1.52 2.66
N PRO A 72 2.14 1.06 1.59
CA PRO A 72 2.79 0.61 0.37
C PRO A 72 3.59 1.71 -0.33
N VAL A 73 3.08 2.93 -0.34
CA VAL A 73 3.77 4.07 -0.99
C VAL A 73 5.10 4.35 -0.30
N SER A 74 5.12 4.41 1.02
CA SER A 74 6.35 4.58 1.80
C SER A 74 7.32 3.41 1.60
N LEU A 75 6.81 2.17 1.61
CA LEU A 75 7.61 0.97 1.39
C LEU A 75 8.28 0.98 0.01
N TRP A 76 7.53 1.29 -1.03
CA TRP A 76 8.04 1.30 -2.40
C TRP A 76 9.00 2.45 -2.67
N LEU A 77 8.77 3.62 -2.09
CA LEU A 77 9.75 4.73 -2.11
C LEU A 77 11.08 4.31 -1.50
N ASN A 78 11.03 3.69 -0.32
CA ASN A 78 12.22 3.19 0.35
C ASN A 78 12.91 2.04 -0.40
N ALA A 79 12.14 1.25 -1.17
CA ALA A 79 12.67 0.22 -2.05
C ALA A 79 13.30 0.79 -3.35
N GLY A 80 13.19 2.11 -3.58
CA GLY A 80 13.79 2.77 -4.74
C GLY A 80 12.94 2.75 -6.00
N VAL A 81 11.64 2.50 -5.89
CA VAL A 81 10.70 2.64 -7.02
C VAL A 81 10.67 4.11 -7.47
N PRO A 82 10.79 4.40 -8.79
CA PRO A 82 10.74 5.75 -9.30
C PRO A 82 9.46 6.50 -8.88
N VAL A 83 9.62 7.73 -8.43
CA VAL A 83 8.51 8.56 -7.90
C VAL A 83 7.40 8.75 -8.92
N THR A 84 7.76 8.86 -10.21
CA THR A 84 6.80 8.99 -11.32
C THR A 84 5.90 7.76 -11.46
N GLU A 85 6.49 6.56 -11.44
CA GLU A 85 5.74 5.31 -11.49
C GLU A 85 4.86 5.14 -10.25
N LEU A 86 5.39 5.51 -9.09
CA LEU A 86 4.66 5.43 -7.84
C LEU A 86 3.46 6.40 -7.80
N ALA A 87 3.62 7.62 -8.35
CA ALA A 87 2.55 8.60 -8.47
C ALA A 87 1.41 8.08 -9.35
N GLU A 88 1.74 7.46 -10.48
CA GLU A 88 0.77 6.83 -11.37
C GLU A 88 0.02 5.69 -10.65
N ARG A 89 0.74 4.79 -9.97
CA ARG A 89 0.15 3.69 -9.20
C ARG A 89 -0.75 4.17 -8.05
N ALA A 90 -0.35 5.24 -7.38
CA ALA A 90 -1.13 5.83 -6.29
C ALA A 90 -2.31 6.69 -6.79
N GLY A 91 -2.40 6.98 -8.09
CA GLY A 91 -3.39 7.88 -8.65
C GLY A 91 -3.27 9.31 -8.13
N ARG A 92 -2.03 9.79 -7.94
CA ARG A 92 -1.72 11.13 -7.41
C ARG A 92 -0.65 11.80 -8.26
N GLY A 93 -0.61 13.14 -8.21
CA GLY A 93 0.49 13.90 -8.81
C GLY A 93 1.81 13.66 -8.07
N VAL A 94 2.93 13.76 -8.80
CA VAL A 94 4.28 13.60 -8.26
C VAL A 94 4.56 14.63 -7.15
N ASP A 95 4.08 15.86 -7.31
CA ASP A 95 4.20 16.95 -6.35
C ASP A 95 3.51 16.64 -5.01
N VAL A 96 2.30 16.07 -5.07
CA VAL A 96 1.55 15.63 -3.88
C VAL A 96 2.28 14.49 -3.19
N LEU A 97 2.79 13.53 -3.97
CA LEU A 97 3.52 12.39 -3.44
C LEU A 97 4.79 12.84 -2.70
N LEU A 98 5.60 13.71 -3.33
CA LEU A 98 6.81 14.24 -2.73
C LEU A 98 6.54 15.04 -1.45
N ARG A 99 5.47 15.85 -1.44
CA ARG A 99 5.09 16.64 -0.26
C ARG A 99 4.70 15.75 0.94
N VAL A 100 3.89 14.72 0.68
CA VAL A 100 3.38 13.82 1.73
C VAL A 100 4.48 12.90 2.26
N TYR A 101 5.38 12.44 1.39
CA TYR A 101 6.37 11.42 1.72
C TYR A 101 7.81 11.95 1.80
N ALA A 102 8.02 13.27 1.74
CA ALA A 102 9.34 13.89 1.87
C ALA A 102 10.11 13.38 3.11
N LYS A 103 9.41 13.25 4.25
CA LYS A 103 10.00 12.74 5.49
C LYS A 103 10.44 11.27 5.41
N CYS A 104 9.86 10.49 4.52
CA CYS A 104 10.24 9.09 4.31
C CYS A 104 11.52 8.97 3.47
N ILE A 105 11.84 10.01 2.70
CA ILE A 105 13.01 10.07 1.83
C ILE A 105 14.26 10.61 2.58
N ASP A 106 14.06 11.43 3.61
CA ASP A 106 15.13 12.09 4.35
C ASP A 106 16.07 11.12 5.10
N GLY A 107 15.69 9.88 5.32
CA GLY A 107 16.55 8.86 5.94
C GLY A 107 17.55 8.20 4.99
N ASP A 108 17.52 8.49 3.68
CA ASP A 108 18.22 7.71 2.64
C ASP A 108 19.39 8.45 1.99
N GLN A 109 19.85 9.55 2.56
CA GLN A 109 20.93 10.38 1.99
C GLN A 109 22.23 9.58 1.80
N GLN A 110 22.57 8.69 2.74
CA GLN A 110 23.75 7.84 2.62
C GLN A 110 23.63 6.79 1.52
N ARG A 111 22.42 6.26 1.28
CA ARG A 111 22.15 5.31 0.20
C ARG A 111 22.18 6.00 -1.15
N SER A 112 21.60 7.18 -1.24
CA SER A 112 21.65 8.04 -2.43
C SER A 112 23.07 8.43 -2.79
N ASN A 113 23.88 8.84 -1.82
CA ASN A 113 25.28 9.17 -2.03
C ASN A 113 26.08 7.97 -2.53
N ARG A 114 25.88 6.79 -1.96
CA ARG A 114 26.53 5.55 -2.44
C ARG A 114 26.18 5.23 -3.89
N ARG A 115 24.91 5.40 -4.29
CA ARG A 115 24.45 5.20 -5.68
C ARG A 115 25.09 6.22 -6.64
N ILE A 116 25.18 7.48 -6.22
CA ILE A 116 25.84 8.54 -6.98
C ILE A 116 27.33 8.22 -7.15
N ASP A 117 28.01 7.84 -6.07
CA ASP A 117 29.41 7.48 -6.08
C ASP A 117 29.69 6.27 -6.99
N ALA A 118 28.84 5.25 -6.95
CA ALA A 118 28.94 4.09 -7.82
C ALA A 118 28.74 4.47 -9.30
N ALA A 119 27.75 5.31 -9.60
CA ALA A 119 27.50 5.78 -10.95
C ALA A 119 28.65 6.65 -11.51
N VAL A 120 29.24 7.49 -10.66
CA VAL A 120 30.40 8.34 -11.04
C VAL A 120 31.67 7.49 -11.26
N ARG A 121 31.84 6.41 -10.51
CA ARG A 121 33.00 5.49 -10.67
C ARG A 121 32.86 4.53 -11.85
N GLY A 122 31.71 4.50 -12.51
CA GLY A 122 31.45 3.59 -13.63
C GLY A 122 31.30 2.12 -13.22
N ASP A 123 31.08 1.85 -11.94
CA ASP A 123 30.79 0.51 -11.42
C ASP A 123 29.38 0.10 -11.85
N HIS A 124 29.31 -0.48 -13.07
CA HIS A 124 28.09 -0.99 -13.68
C HIS A 124 27.81 -2.45 -13.26
N ASP A 125 28.43 -2.95 -12.21
CA ASP A 125 28.16 -4.29 -11.72
C ASP A 125 27.04 -4.30 -10.66
N ALA A 126 25.99 -4.92 -11.12
CA ALA A 126 24.75 -5.35 -10.48
C ALA A 126 23.60 -4.41 -10.47
#